data_c07b9263413b147232dbad13b05d6bd7
#
_entry.id   c07b9263413b147232dbad13b05d6bd7
#
_cell.length_a   1.000
_cell.length_b   1.000
_cell.length_c   1.000
_cell.angle_alpha   90.00
_cell.angle_beta   90.00
_cell.angle_gamma   90.00
#
_symmetry.space_group_name_H-M   'P 1'
#
loop_
_entity.id
_entity.type
_entity.pdbx_description
1 polymer ?
#
loop_
_entity_poly.entity_id
_entity_poly.type
_entity_poly.pdbx_seq_one_letter_code
_entity_poly.pdbx_strand_id
1 'polypeptide(L)'
;MRFLFPCVYLLLACTCALAAEPITNFNVVLLQPSAVMEKRVSNIDAMADYIKAVEAASREAVIASGATQAVGGFIVLAVKPGLKSNVWLDFDALLDLEIRKQITKNVRAIKPFEVAEGPVVFALKVATWEGKESKRGAPSPPEWKKLKHVGKPLEIGQLVQKVWTE
;
A
#
# COMPACT_ATOMS: atom_id res chain seq x y z
N MET A 1 16.35 -71.93 -4.50
CA MET A 1 15.23 -71.02 -4.68
C MET A 1 15.64 -69.69 -4.07
N ARG A 2 16.02 -68.72 -4.91
CA ARG A 2 16.45 -67.35 -4.50
C ARG A 2 15.30 -66.40 -4.81
N PHE A 3 14.66 -65.87 -3.77
CA PHE A 3 13.65 -64.80 -3.89
C PHE A 3 14.35 -63.45 -3.95
N LEU A 4 14.30 -62.81 -5.11
CA LEU A 4 14.65 -61.38 -5.31
C LEU A 4 13.43 -60.53 -4.93
N PHE A 5 13.56 -59.72 -3.86
CA PHE A 5 12.62 -58.66 -3.54
C PHE A 5 13.00 -57.40 -4.34
N PRO A 6 12.12 -56.82 -5.17
CA PRO A 6 12.37 -55.54 -5.76
C PRO A 6 12.06 -54.45 -4.74
N CYS A 7 13.08 -53.65 -4.39
CA CYS A 7 12.95 -52.47 -3.56
C CYS A 7 12.37 -51.32 -4.42
N VAL A 8 11.07 -51.04 -4.24
CA VAL A 8 10.42 -49.91 -4.90
C VAL A 8 10.76 -48.67 -4.11
N TYR A 9 11.68 -47.86 -4.64
CA TYR A 9 11.97 -46.50 -4.15
C TYR A 9 10.83 -45.56 -4.58
N LEU A 10 9.95 -45.22 -3.63
CA LEU A 10 8.94 -44.19 -3.78
C LEU A 10 9.63 -42.81 -3.65
N LEU A 11 9.97 -42.20 -4.77
CA LEU A 11 10.44 -40.83 -4.83
C LEU A 11 9.25 -39.89 -4.52
N LEU A 12 9.16 -39.41 -3.26
CA LEU A 12 8.30 -38.28 -2.91
C LEU A 12 8.88 -37.01 -3.55
N ALA A 13 8.36 -36.61 -4.71
CA ALA A 13 8.59 -35.30 -5.27
C ALA A 13 7.87 -34.27 -4.39
N CYS A 14 8.61 -33.62 -3.51
CA CYS A 14 8.13 -32.46 -2.75
C CYS A 14 7.99 -31.30 -3.73
N THR A 15 6.81 -31.10 -4.33
CA THR A 15 6.51 -29.89 -5.09
C THR A 15 6.34 -28.76 -4.10
N CYS A 16 7.39 -27.93 -3.94
CA CYS A 16 7.26 -26.63 -3.29
C CYS A 16 6.29 -25.79 -4.14
N ALA A 17 5.02 -25.74 -3.77
CA ALA A 17 4.10 -24.76 -4.30
C ALA A 17 4.62 -23.39 -3.84
N LEU A 18 5.13 -22.58 -4.77
CA LEU A 18 5.39 -21.17 -4.53
C LEU A 18 4.05 -20.53 -4.18
N ALA A 19 3.87 -20.18 -2.90
CA ALA A 19 2.68 -19.48 -2.47
C ALA A 19 2.63 -18.12 -3.19
N ALA A 20 1.48 -17.79 -3.80
CA ALA A 20 1.27 -16.51 -4.46
C ALA A 20 1.56 -15.35 -3.49
N GLU A 21 2.24 -14.32 -3.96
CA GLU A 21 2.57 -13.13 -3.17
C GLU A 21 1.30 -12.33 -2.90
N PRO A 22 0.86 -12.16 -1.64
CA PRO A 22 -0.39 -11.47 -1.32
C PRO A 22 -0.39 -10.01 -1.73
N ILE A 23 0.77 -9.34 -1.63
CA ILE A 23 0.97 -7.96 -2.07
C ILE A 23 2.41 -7.77 -2.54
N THR A 24 2.56 -7.21 -3.74
CA THR A 24 3.85 -6.84 -4.32
C THR A 24 4.00 -5.33 -4.24
N ASN A 25 5.10 -4.86 -3.65
CA ASN A 25 5.46 -3.44 -3.61
C ASN A 25 6.41 -3.13 -4.76
N PHE A 26 6.11 -2.11 -5.56
CA PHE A 26 6.94 -1.70 -6.70
C PHE A 26 7.82 -0.51 -6.38
N ASN A 27 7.20 0.60 -5.96
CA ASN A 27 7.93 1.82 -5.59
C ASN A 27 7.11 2.74 -4.69
N VAL A 28 7.78 3.76 -4.15
CA VAL A 28 7.17 4.89 -3.44
C VAL A 28 7.07 6.07 -4.39
N VAL A 29 5.87 6.63 -4.54
CA VAL A 29 5.59 7.81 -5.37
C VAL A 29 5.43 9.02 -4.46
N LEU A 30 6.37 9.95 -4.51
CA LEU A 30 6.25 11.23 -3.81
C LEU A 30 5.27 12.12 -4.57
N LEU A 31 4.25 12.62 -3.89
CA LEU A 31 3.19 13.43 -4.48
C LEU A 31 3.41 14.94 -4.28
N GLN A 32 4.52 15.31 -3.68
CA GLN A 32 4.93 16.68 -3.42
C GLN A 32 6.37 16.91 -3.88
N PRO A 33 6.76 18.14 -4.24
CA PRO A 33 8.14 18.45 -4.60
C PRO A 33 9.13 18.12 -3.48
N SER A 34 10.34 17.69 -3.83
CA SER A 34 11.40 17.32 -2.87
C SER A 34 11.67 18.43 -1.85
N ALA A 35 11.72 19.69 -2.28
CA ALA A 35 11.92 20.82 -1.38
C ALA A 35 10.83 20.99 -0.32
N VAL A 36 9.60 20.55 -0.61
CA VAL A 36 8.50 20.54 0.37
C VAL A 36 8.68 19.36 1.34
N MET A 37 9.08 18.21 0.83
CA MET A 37 9.34 17.01 1.64
C MET A 37 10.48 17.26 2.63
N GLU A 38 11.60 17.80 2.17
CA GLU A 38 12.78 18.14 3.00
C GLU A 38 12.47 19.08 4.15
N LYS A 39 11.58 20.06 3.94
CA LYS A 39 11.14 20.97 5.00
C LYS A 39 10.24 20.31 6.04
N ARG A 40 9.46 19.31 5.63
CA ARG A 40 8.41 18.71 6.45
C ARG A 40 8.85 17.43 7.16
N VAL A 41 9.75 16.67 6.55
CA VAL A 41 10.27 15.42 7.09
C VAL A 41 11.61 15.68 7.78
N SER A 42 11.60 15.77 9.08
CA SER A 42 12.81 16.00 9.87
C SER A 42 13.67 14.74 10.06
N ASN A 43 13.06 13.56 9.93
CA ASN A 43 13.72 12.28 10.10
C ASN A 43 13.30 11.32 8.98
N ILE A 44 14.19 11.14 8.00
CA ILE A 44 13.94 10.27 6.84
C ILE A 44 13.90 8.79 7.21
N ASP A 45 14.67 8.37 8.22
CA ASP A 45 14.69 6.99 8.67
C ASP A 45 13.34 6.62 9.32
N ALA A 46 12.76 7.54 10.12
CA ALA A 46 11.44 7.34 10.70
C ALA A 46 10.35 7.25 9.62
N MET A 47 10.46 8.02 8.53
CA MET A 47 9.57 7.89 7.37
C MET A 47 9.76 6.53 6.68
N ALA A 48 11.00 6.08 6.50
CA ALA A 48 11.29 4.77 5.89
C ALA A 48 10.75 3.62 6.74
N ASP A 49 10.89 3.69 8.06
CA ASP A 49 10.34 2.69 8.98
C ASP A 49 8.81 2.67 8.98
N TYR A 50 8.18 3.84 8.88
CA TYR A 50 6.73 3.94 8.71
C TYR A 50 6.27 3.28 7.40
N ILE A 51 6.98 3.51 6.29
CA ILE A 51 6.68 2.88 4.99
C ILE A 51 6.75 1.35 5.12
N LYS A 52 7.82 0.80 5.71
CA LYS A 52 7.96 -0.65 5.94
C LYS A 52 6.83 -1.21 6.80
N ALA A 53 6.43 -0.48 7.84
CA ALA A 53 5.32 -0.89 8.69
C ALA A 53 3.99 -0.91 7.92
N VAL A 54 3.75 0.07 7.04
CA VAL A 54 2.57 0.11 6.16
C VAL A 54 2.57 -1.05 5.17
N GLU A 55 3.72 -1.38 4.57
CA GLU A 55 3.88 -2.53 3.68
C GLU A 55 3.54 -3.84 4.39
N ALA A 56 4.11 -4.06 5.58
CA ALA A 56 3.83 -5.25 6.40
C ALA A 56 2.36 -5.34 6.80
N ALA A 57 1.77 -4.25 7.32
CA ALA A 57 0.37 -4.21 7.72
C ALA A 57 -0.59 -4.40 6.55
N SER A 58 -0.24 -3.90 5.36
CA SER A 58 -1.02 -4.09 4.14
C SER A 58 -0.99 -5.55 3.69
N ARG A 59 0.19 -6.19 3.77
CA ARG A 59 0.34 -7.62 3.47
C ARG A 59 -0.51 -8.49 4.41
N GLU A 60 -0.42 -8.25 5.71
CA GLU A 60 -1.24 -8.95 6.70
C GLU A 60 -2.74 -8.74 6.45
N ALA A 61 -3.14 -7.51 6.10
CA ALA A 61 -4.51 -7.17 5.81
C ALA A 61 -5.06 -7.94 4.60
N VAL A 62 -4.27 -8.05 3.52
CA VAL A 62 -4.65 -8.81 2.31
C VAL A 62 -4.81 -10.29 2.64
N ILE A 63 -3.90 -10.86 3.43
CA ILE A 63 -4.00 -12.27 3.87
C ILE A 63 -5.25 -12.45 4.74
N ALA A 64 -5.45 -11.61 5.74
CA ALA A 64 -6.54 -11.70 6.70
C ALA A 64 -7.93 -11.48 6.09
N SER A 65 -8.00 -10.79 4.93
CA SER A 65 -9.26 -10.59 4.21
C SER A 65 -9.88 -11.87 3.66
N GLY A 66 -9.05 -12.89 3.41
CA GLY A 66 -9.44 -14.14 2.75
C GLY A 66 -9.82 -13.99 1.27
N ALA A 67 -9.78 -12.78 0.71
CA ALA A 67 -10.08 -12.52 -0.69
C ALA A 67 -8.81 -12.56 -1.55
N THR A 68 -8.92 -13.06 -2.79
CA THR A 68 -7.79 -13.27 -3.72
C THR A 68 -7.99 -12.51 -5.03
N GLN A 69 -8.06 -11.19 -4.95
CA GLN A 69 -8.23 -10.35 -6.12
C GLN A 69 -6.87 -9.85 -6.64
N ALA A 70 -6.52 -10.19 -7.88
CA ALA A 70 -5.32 -9.72 -8.57
C ALA A 70 -5.55 -8.34 -9.20
N VAL A 71 -5.05 -7.26 -8.58
CA VAL A 71 -5.22 -5.90 -9.08
C VAL A 71 -4.09 -4.98 -8.64
N GLY A 72 -3.60 -4.12 -9.56
CA GLY A 72 -2.63 -3.07 -9.27
C GLY A 72 -3.27 -1.76 -8.83
N GLY A 73 -2.49 -0.92 -8.14
CA GLY A 73 -2.96 0.38 -7.70
C GLY A 73 -2.03 1.07 -6.73
N PHE A 74 -2.61 1.91 -5.89
CA PHE A 74 -1.89 2.74 -4.93
C PHE A 74 -2.54 2.71 -3.56
N ILE A 75 -1.70 2.60 -2.54
CA ILE A 75 -2.04 2.93 -1.14
C ILE A 75 -1.51 4.33 -0.90
N VAL A 76 -2.41 5.31 -0.84
CA VAL A 76 -2.06 6.73 -0.70
C VAL A 76 -2.08 7.10 0.76
N LEU A 77 -1.01 7.73 1.21
CA LEU A 77 -0.78 8.07 2.61
C LEU A 77 -0.61 9.58 2.77
N ALA A 78 -1.17 10.11 3.82
CA ALA A 78 -0.88 11.46 4.25
C ALA A 78 -0.60 11.47 5.75
N VAL A 79 0.43 12.21 6.16
CA VAL A 79 0.81 12.42 7.56
C VAL A 79 0.79 13.90 7.84
N LYS A 80 0.14 14.31 8.95
CA LYS A 80 0.08 15.70 9.44
C LYS A 80 0.84 15.84 10.76
N PRO A 81 1.22 17.07 11.14
CA PRO A 81 1.73 17.35 12.48
C PRO A 81 0.83 16.77 13.58
N GLY A 82 1.43 16.36 14.69
CA GLY A 82 0.73 15.75 15.80
C GLY A 82 0.44 14.26 15.61
N LEU A 83 1.27 13.56 14.83
CA LEU A 83 1.21 12.10 14.64
C LEU A 83 -0.15 11.64 14.08
N LYS A 84 -0.75 12.41 13.20
CA LYS A 84 -2.00 12.06 12.53
C LYS A 84 -1.70 11.51 11.14
N SER A 85 -2.32 10.39 10.76
CA SER A 85 -2.22 9.82 9.40
C SER A 85 -3.59 9.48 8.83
N ASN A 86 -3.66 9.46 7.51
CA ASN A 86 -4.83 8.97 6.78
C ASN A 86 -4.39 8.18 5.56
N VAL A 87 -5.27 7.29 5.10
CA VAL A 87 -5.03 6.41 3.96
C VAL A 87 -6.22 6.45 3.00
N TRP A 88 -5.92 6.47 1.71
CA TRP A 88 -6.88 6.27 0.61
C TRP A 88 -6.37 5.14 -0.28
N LEU A 89 -7.28 4.39 -0.85
CA LEU A 89 -6.98 3.28 -1.74
C LEU A 89 -7.45 3.64 -3.15
N ASP A 90 -6.53 3.61 -4.11
CA ASP A 90 -6.80 3.97 -5.51
C ASP A 90 -6.28 2.88 -6.45
N PHE A 91 -7.04 1.82 -6.59
CA PHE A 91 -6.70 0.68 -7.44
C PHE A 91 -7.29 0.82 -8.85
N ASP A 92 -6.74 0.10 -9.81
CA ASP A 92 -7.14 0.16 -11.24
C ASP A 92 -8.53 -0.43 -11.47
N ALA A 93 -8.98 -1.29 -10.58
CA ALA A 93 -10.36 -1.77 -10.49
C ALA A 93 -10.89 -1.62 -9.06
N LEU A 94 -12.19 -1.76 -8.88
CA LEU A 94 -12.79 -1.73 -7.55
C LEU A 94 -12.21 -2.88 -6.72
N LEU A 95 -11.43 -2.54 -5.71
CA LEU A 95 -10.83 -3.50 -4.79
C LEU A 95 -11.92 -4.17 -3.94
N ASP A 96 -11.76 -5.46 -3.69
CA ASP A 96 -12.64 -6.22 -2.80
C ASP A 96 -12.89 -5.49 -1.48
N LEU A 97 -14.13 -5.57 -0.98
CA LEU A 97 -14.55 -4.81 0.19
C LEU A 97 -13.77 -5.21 1.46
N GLU A 98 -13.50 -6.50 1.64
CA GLU A 98 -12.79 -6.98 2.83
C GLU A 98 -11.31 -6.61 2.76
N ILE A 99 -10.67 -6.70 1.59
CA ILE A 99 -9.30 -6.19 1.38
C ILE A 99 -9.23 -4.70 1.74
N ARG A 100 -10.18 -3.89 1.22
CA ARG A 100 -10.22 -2.44 1.51
C ARG A 100 -10.35 -2.15 3.00
N LYS A 101 -11.29 -2.81 3.67
CA LYS A 101 -11.53 -2.62 5.11
C LYS A 101 -10.31 -2.98 5.93
N GLN A 102 -9.70 -4.13 5.66
CA GLN A 102 -8.55 -4.61 6.42
C GLN A 102 -7.32 -3.72 6.20
N ILE A 103 -7.00 -3.35 4.95
CA ILE A 103 -5.89 -2.42 4.68
C ILE A 103 -6.13 -1.09 5.39
N THR A 104 -7.32 -0.49 5.23
CA THR A 104 -7.62 0.80 5.85
C THR A 104 -7.51 0.73 7.37
N LYS A 105 -8.04 -0.32 8.00
CA LYS A 105 -7.98 -0.55 9.44
C LYS A 105 -6.54 -0.70 9.93
N ASN A 106 -5.77 -1.60 9.32
CA ASN A 106 -4.43 -1.93 9.78
C ASN A 106 -3.46 -0.77 9.57
N VAL A 107 -3.52 -0.10 8.42
CA VAL A 107 -2.65 1.04 8.11
C VAL A 107 -2.95 2.24 9.02
N ARG A 108 -4.22 2.53 9.32
CA ARG A 108 -4.57 3.61 10.27
C ARG A 108 -4.14 3.35 11.70
N ALA A 109 -3.92 2.10 12.07
CA ALA A 109 -3.44 1.74 13.41
C ALA A 109 -1.94 1.98 13.60
N ILE A 110 -1.18 2.20 12.52
CA ILE A 110 0.27 2.44 12.60
C ILE A 110 0.52 3.88 13.04
N LYS A 111 1.35 4.05 14.07
CA LYS A 111 1.82 5.37 14.50
C LYS A 111 2.70 5.97 13.40
N PRO A 112 2.36 7.14 12.85
CA PRO A 112 3.17 7.77 11.82
C PRO A 112 4.42 8.46 12.38
N PHE A 113 5.31 8.90 11.49
CA PHE A 113 6.46 9.72 11.83
C PHE A 113 6.07 11.18 12.08
N GLU A 114 6.94 11.93 12.76
CA GLU A 114 6.75 13.36 13.01
C GLU A 114 6.91 14.18 11.72
N VAL A 115 6.01 15.15 11.57
CA VAL A 115 6.00 16.12 10.47
C VAL A 115 6.02 17.53 11.06
N ALA A 116 6.91 18.38 10.57
CA ALA A 116 7.12 19.72 11.12
C ALA A 116 5.94 20.67 10.82
N GLU A 117 5.50 20.71 9.55
CA GLU A 117 4.43 21.62 9.11
C GLU A 117 3.64 21.04 7.92
N GLY A 118 2.34 21.28 7.88
CA GLY A 118 1.46 20.84 6.78
C GLY A 118 1.48 19.32 6.56
N PRO A 119 0.76 18.80 5.57
CA PRO A 119 0.75 17.38 5.30
C PRO A 119 1.94 16.94 4.44
N VAL A 120 2.51 15.78 4.75
CA VAL A 120 3.38 14.99 3.87
C VAL A 120 2.52 13.97 3.16
N VAL A 121 2.58 13.92 1.82
CA VAL A 121 1.72 13.05 1.01
C VAL A 121 2.56 12.23 0.03
N PHE A 122 2.39 10.93 0.08
CA PHE A 122 3.05 9.98 -0.80
C PHE A 122 2.18 8.75 -1.03
N ALA A 123 2.56 7.88 -1.94
CA ALA A 123 1.84 6.65 -2.21
C ALA A 123 2.78 5.46 -2.38
N LEU A 124 2.33 4.30 -1.96
CA LEU A 124 2.95 3.02 -2.30
C LEU A 124 2.26 2.48 -3.55
N LYS A 125 3.03 2.20 -4.60
CA LYS A 125 2.54 1.55 -5.80
C LYS A 125 2.62 0.05 -5.58
N VAL A 126 1.48 -0.62 -5.59
CA VAL A 126 1.36 -2.01 -5.18
C VAL A 126 0.48 -2.82 -6.14
N ALA A 127 0.56 -4.14 -6.04
CA ALA A 127 -0.45 -5.04 -6.60
C ALA A 127 -0.79 -6.14 -5.59
N THR A 128 -2.04 -6.57 -5.57
CA THR A 128 -2.49 -7.70 -4.77
C THR A 128 -2.49 -8.99 -5.60
N TRP A 129 -2.17 -10.14 -4.98
CA TRP A 129 -2.29 -11.48 -5.53
C TRP A 129 -1.76 -11.63 -6.97
N GLU A 130 -0.48 -11.26 -7.18
CA GLU A 130 0.18 -11.34 -8.49
C GLU A 130 -0.47 -10.44 -9.57
N GLY A 131 -1.24 -9.44 -9.15
CA GLY A 131 -1.75 -8.41 -10.04
C GLY A 131 -0.62 -7.65 -10.73
N LYS A 132 -0.92 -7.10 -11.92
CA LYS A 132 0.07 -6.31 -12.66
C LYS A 132 0.23 -4.93 -12.02
N GLU A 133 1.45 -4.39 -12.12
CA GLU A 133 1.72 -3.01 -11.76
C GLU A 133 0.76 -2.04 -12.49
N SER A 134 0.21 -1.07 -11.76
CA SER A 134 -0.61 -0.02 -12.37
C SER A 134 0.20 0.78 -13.39
N LYS A 135 -0.37 1.00 -14.57
CA LYS A 135 0.26 1.83 -15.62
C LYS A 135 0.18 3.34 -15.31
N ARG A 136 -0.56 3.73 -14.29
CA ARG A 136 -0.68 5.13 -13.86
C ARG A 136 0.61 5.58 -13.18
N GLY A 137 1.06 6.81 -13.49
CA GLY A 137 2.23 7.42 -12.85
C GLY A 137 1.96 7.95 -11.45
N ALA A 138 0.71 8.31 -11.15
CA ALA A 138 0.30 8.85 -9.87
C ALA A 138 -1.14 8.46 -9.51
N PRO A 139 -1.48 8.39 -8.21
CA PRO A 139 -2.83 8.11 -7.76
C PRO A 139 -3.77 9.32 -7.94
N SER A 140 -5.05 9.01 -8.03
CA SER A 140 -6.13 10.00 -8.01
C SER A 140 -7.37 9.39 -7.34
N PRO A 141 -7.37 9.27 -6.00
CA PRO A 141 -8.48 8.69 -5.26
C PRO A 141 -9.82 9.33 -5.61
N PRO A 142 -10.92 8.57 -5.60
CA PRO A 142 -12.26 9.11 -5.93
C PRO A 142 -12.66 10.31 -5.08
N GLU A 143 -12.28 10.35 -3.81
CA GLU A 143 -12.54 11.44 -2.88
C GLU A 143 -11.85 12.75 -3.34
N TRP A 144 -10.67 12.64 -3.91
CA TRP A 144 -9.91 13.78 -4.42
C TRP A 144 -10.51 14.34 -5.71
N LYS A 145 -11.07 13.48 -6.56
CA LYS A 145 -11.69 13.89 -7.84
C LYS A 145 -12.86 14.84 -7.63
N LYS A 146 -13.61 14.66 -6.54
CA LYS A 146 -14.76 15.51 -6.21
C LYS A 146 -14.39 16.98 -5.99
N LEU A 147 -13.17 17.28 -5.53
CA LEU A 147 -12.71 18.63 -5.26
C LEU A 147 -11.95 19.30 -6.42
N LYS A 148 -11.46 18.52 -7.39
CA LYS A 148 -10.68 19.05 -8.52
C LYS A 148 -11.50 19.93 -9.49
N HIS A 149 -12.83 19.89 -9.41
CA HIS A 149 -13.72 20.61 -10.33
C HIS A 149 -14.09 22.03 -9.88
N VAL A 150 -13.56 22.51 -8.75
CA VAL A 150 -13.90 23.83 -8.21
C VAL A 150 -12.68 24.76 -8.31
N GLY A 151 -12.51 25.44 -9.45
CA GLY A 151 -11.51 26.50 -9.62
C GLY A 151 -10.11 26.03 -10.05
N LYS A 152 -9.05 26.74 -9.63
CA LYS A 152 -7.66 26.39 -9.92
C LYS A 152 -7.29 25.01 -9.34
N PRO A 153 -6.41 24.25 -10.03
CA PRO A 153 -5.86 23.02 -9.48
C PRO A 153 -5.25 23.27 -8.10
N LEU A 154 -5.71 22.54 -7.11
CA LEU A 154 -5.14 22.60 -5.76
C LEU A 154 -3.82 21.84 -5.71
N GLU A 155 -2.85 22.37 -4.98
CA GLU A 155 -1.70 21.57 -4.58
C GLU A 155 -2.14 20.37 -3.74
N ILE A 156 -1.41 19.26 -3.85
CA ILE A 156 -1.76 18.02 -3.15
C ILE A 156 -1.92 18.21 -1.64
N GLY A 157 -1.06 19.03 -1.02
CA GLY A 157 -1.17 19.34 0.41
C GLY A 157 -2.48 20.05 0.77
N GLN A 158 -2.90 21.02 -0.05
CA GLN A 158 -4.16 21.75 0.14
C GLN A 158 -5.37 20.83 -0.13
N LEU A 159 -5.29 20.01 -1.16
CA LEU A 159 -6.33 19.04 -1.50
C LEU A 159 -6.54 18.06 -0.35
N VAL A 160 -5.46 17.49 0.19
CA VAL A 160 -5.52 16.57 1.34
C VAL A 160 -6.13 17.25 2.57
N GLN A 161 -5.79 18.51 2.85
CA GLN A 161 -6.39 19.24 3.97
C GLN A 161 -7.92 19.38 3.83
N LYS A 162 -8.42 19.53 2.60
CA LYS A 162 -9.87 19.65 2.32
C LYS A 162 -10.62 18.34 2.36
N VAL A 163 -10.01 17.23 1.93
CA VAL A 163 -10.65 15.89 1.95
C VAL A 163 -10.47 15.17 3.27
N TRP A 164 -9.56 15.64 4.12
CA TRP A 164 -9.33 15.04 5.42
C TRP A 164 -10.33 15.60 6.44
N THR A 165 -11.51 15.01 6.46
CA THR A 165 -12.47 15.20 7.56
C THR A 165 -12.00 14.38 8.75
N GLU A 166 -11.82 15.03 9.90
CA GLU A 166 -11.47 14.38 11.17
C GLU A 166 -12.61 13.50 11.68
#